data_85fe118509f335b1113592f4fd6e173d
#
_entry.id   85fe118509f335b1113592f4fd6e173d
#
_cell.length_a   1.000
_cell.length_b   1.000
_cell.length_c   1.000
_cell.angle_alpha   90.00
_cell.angle_beta   90.00
_cell.angle_gamma   90.00
#
_symmetry.space_group_name_H-M   'P 1'
#
loop_
_entity.id
_entity.type
_entity.pdbx_description
1 polymer ?
#
loop_
_entity_poly.entity_id
_entity_poly.type
_entity_poly.pdbx_seq_one_letter_code
_entity_poly.pdbx_strand_id
1 'polypeptide(L)'
;MRRIVLTYIFLSIIGILGVGAQNPFNRMDPVTGRDQFGNQVDPNTLPDNLEDSTDTEIQSLPPKLYMWRLSETLGNRTIIPADTANLNFQNTNLVEGMYGHYNYLGNLGSPRMSRIFFERRDNEPTIFMEPFSSFFVRPDEVKFTNSNVPFTNLTYYKAGNKVNGEERFKSYFSVNVNKRLAFGFNIDYLYGRGYYQNQSTSNFNAGIFASYIGNKYQMQAVYNNFTMKMNENGGIQDDRYITRPEDMAEGKKEYESTTIPVKLEQTSNKNKDFYVYLTHRYRLGFTRETTTVEDAKSPKRAVANDSVPLAKDTIITEEFIPVTSFIHTMKVERARHKFSSAKETEGQYPNAYFNEVASRDSTTAFSVKNVFGIALLEGFNKYAKAGLTAYISHKFSRYELMDTLSRTNFDEQEIFVGGELAKRQGKTLHYNVNGEVGIMDKALGQFRVNADLDLNFRVPCP
;
A
#
# COMPACT_ATOMS: atom_id res chain seq x y z
N MET A 1 -21.07 -25.28 -3.26
CA MET A 1 -21.65 -24.25 -2.36
C MET A 1 -20.75 -23.01 -2.19
N ARG A 2 -19.44 -23.09 -1.88
CA ARG A 2 -18.57 -21.88 -1.72
C ARG A 2 -18.48 -20.96 -2.94
N ARG A 3 -18.50 -21.48 -4.16
CA ARG A 3 -18.46 -20.68 -5.40
C ARG A 3 -19.76 -19.90 -5.66
N ILE A 4 -20.90 -20.48 -5.30
CA ILE A 4 -22.23 -19.86 -5.48
C ILE A 4 -22.41 -18.70 -4.49
N VAL A 5 -21.96 -18.84 -3.24
CA VAL A 5 -22.02 -17.77 -2.23
C VAL A 5 -21.17 -16.56 -2.62
N LEU A 6 -19.96 -16.77 -3.16
CA LEU A 6 -19.10 -15.69 -3.65
C LEU A 6 -19.72 -14.95 -4.83
N THR A 7 -20.39 -15.67 -5.74
CA THR A 7 -21.08 -15.06 -6.89
C THR A 7 -22.28 -14.22 -6.45
N TYR A 8 -23.04 -14.69 -5.45
CA TYR A 8 -24.16 -13.93 -4.88
C TYR A 8 -23.71 -12.68 -4.12
N ILE A 9 -22.60 -12.76 -3.37
CA ILE A 9 -22.00 -11.59 -2.70
C ILE A 9 -21.51 -10.58 -3.75
N PHE A 10 -20.90 -11.03 -4.82
CA PHE A 10 -20.44 -10.15 -5.91
C PHE A 10 -21.61 -9.50 -6.67
N LEU A 11 -22.68 -10.24 -6.94
CA LEU A 11 -23.91 -9.72 -7.57
C LEU A 11 -24.70 -8.78 -6.64
N SER A 12 -24.72 -9.02 -5.33
CA SER A 12 -25.37 -8.12 -4.37
C SER A 12 -24.62 -6.79 -4.21
N ILE A 13 -23.29 -6.79 -4.30
CA ILE A 13 -22.46 -5.57 -4.31
C ILE A 13 -22.71 -4.75 -5.59
N ILE A 14 -22.84 -5.40 -6.74
CA ILE A 14 -23.18 -4.74 -8.01
C ILE A 14 -24.62 -4.18 -8.00
N GLY A 15 -25.55 -4.90 -7.35
CA GLY A 15 -26.94 -4.43 -7.21
C GLY A 15 -27.12 -3.20 -6.32
N ILE A 16 -26.23 -3.01 -5.34
CA ILE A 16 -26.22 -1.81 -4.47
C ILE A 16 -25.62 -0.59 -5.21
N LEU A 17 -24.78 -0.79 -6.21
CA LEU A 17 -24.24 0.29 -7.04
C LEU A 17 -25.24 0.85 -8.07
N GLY A 18 -26.40 0.21 -8.25
CA GLY A 18 -27.47 0.65 -9.17
C GLY A 18 -28.48 1.62 -8.57
N VAL A 19 -28.43 1.94 -7.28
CA VAL A 19 -29.25 3.00 -6.69
C VAL A 19 -28.55 4.32 -6.95
N GLY A 20 -29.06 5.05 -7.93
CA GLY A 20 -28.54 6.34 -8.36
C GLY A 20 -28.38 7.32 -7.18
N ALA A 21 -27.17 7.49 -6.73
CA ALA A 21 -26.79 8.65 -5.96
C ALA A 21 -26.80 9.86 -6.89
N GLN A 22 -27.99 10.44 -7.09
CA GLN A 22 -28.09 11.81 -7.58
C GLN A 22 -27.58 12.70 -6.45
N ASN A 23 -26.29 12.97 -6.48
CA ASN A 23 -25.70 14.00 -5.63
C ASN A 23 -26.01 15.36 -6.27
N PRO A 24 -26.62 16.29 -5.54
CA PRO A 24 -26.85 17.66 -6.00
C PRO A 24 -25.56 18.49 -5.89
N PHE A 25 -24.42 17.97 -6.36
CA PHE A 25 -23.21 18.75 -6.49
C PHE A 25 -23.08 19.22 -7.94
N ASN A 26 -22.98 20.51 -8.12
CA ASN A 26 -22.74 21.18 -9.40
C ASN A 26 -21.62 20.46 -10.16
N ARG A 27 -21.96 19.76 -11.24
CA ARG A 27 -20.99 19.21 -12.18
C ARG A 27 -20.40 20.38 -12.96
N MET A 28 -19.12 20.61 -12.77
CA MET A 28 -18.36 21.51 -13.62
C MET A 28 -17.96 20.76 -14.88
N ASP A 29 -18.23 21.31 -16.04
CA ASP A 29 -17.70 20.83 -17.31
C ASP A 29 -16.18 21.08 -17.32
N PRO A 30 -15.33 20.06 -17.44
CA PRO A 30 -13.88 20.21 -17.38
C PRO A 30 -13.30 21.00 -18.55
N VAL A 31 -14.05 21.20 -19.63
CA VAL A 31 -13.63 21.95 -20.83
C VAL A 31 -14.01 23.45 -20.74
N THR A 32 -15.17 23.77 -20.17
CA THR A 32 -15.70 25.12 -20.17
C THR A 32 -15.64 25.81 -18.81
N GLY A 33 -15.40 25.10 -17.70
CA GLY A 33 -15.39 25.65 -16.35
C GLY A 33 -16.76 26.13 -15.86
N ARG A 34 -17.85 25.69 -16.49
CA ARG A 34 -19.22 26.07 -16.14
C ARG A 34 -19.98 24.92 -15.49
N ASP A 35 -20.95 25.29 -14.63
CA ASP A 35 -21.87 24.28 -14.06
C ASP A 35 -22.91 23.86 -15.13
N GLN A 36 -23.72 22.87 -14.78
CA GLN A 36 -24.77 22.35 -15.67
C GLN A 36 -25.87 23.41 -16.03
N PHE A 37 -25.83 24.55 -15.38
CA PHE A 37 -26.73 25.70 -15.64
C PHE A 37 -26.03 26.81 -16.42
N GLY A 38 -24.76 26.61 -16.85
CA GLY A 38 -24.01 27.58 -17.65
C GLY A 38 -23.35 28.71 -16.87
N ASN A 39 -23.39 28.69 -15.52
CA ASN A 39 -22.74 29.68 -14.68
C ASN A 39 -21.26 29.40 -14.53
N GLN A 40 -20.42 30.43 -14.54
CA GLN A 40 -19.00 30.29 -14.26
C GLN A 40 -18.81 30.00 -12.77
N VAL A 41 -18.24 28.83 -12.43
CA VAL A 41 -17.97 28.45 -11.05
C VAL A 41 -16.64 29.07 -10.66
N ASP A 42 -16.66 29.92 -9.63
CA ASP A 42 -15.44 30.47 -9.04
C ASP A 42 -14.65 29.34 -8.37
N PRO A 43 -13.40 29.10 -8.77
CA PRO A 43 -12.57 28.04 -8.18
C PRO A 43 -12.29 28.24 -6.68
N ASN A 44 -12.59 29.40 -6.12
CA ASN A 44 -12.38 29.71 -4.70
C ASN A 44 -13.60 29.42 -3.79
N THR A 45 -14.72 28.94 -4.33
CA THR A 45 -15.91 28.59 -3.53
C THR A 45 -15.93 27.10 -3.16
N LEU A 46 -14.84 26.54 -2.69
CA LEU A 46 -14.85 25.26 -1.99
C LEU A 46 -15.24 25.50 -0.51
N PRO A 47 -16.12 24.68 0.08
CA PRO A 47 -16.44 24.83 1.49
C PRO A 47 -15.19 24.55 2.33
N ASP A 48 -14.83 25.50 3.19
CA ASP A 48 -13.64 25.58 4.06
C ASP A 48 -13.46 24.48 5.12
N ASN A 49 -14.14 23.35 5.00
CA ASN A 49 -14.17 22.32 6.03
C ASN A 49 -13.26 21.10 5.77
N LEU A 50 -12.28 21.21 4.88
CA LEU A 50 -11.26 20.18 4.65
C LEU A 50 -9.87 20.58 5.15
N GLU A 51 -9.77 21.70 5.83
CA GLU A 51 -8.54 22.06 6.55
C GLU A 51 -8.39 21.18 7.78
N ASP A 52 -7.91 19.97 7.56
CA ASP A 52 -7.20 19.24 8.61
C ASP A 52 -5.89 20.01 8.81
N SER A 53 -5.58 20.41 10.03
CA SER A 53 -4.42 21.20 10.47
C SER A 53 -3.05 20.54 10.18
N THR A 54 -2.94 19.83 9.09
CA THR A 54 -1.72 19.36 8.47
C THR A 54 -1.50 20.09 7.15
N ASP A 55 -1.72 21.42 7.15
CA ASP A 55 -1.42 22.26 6.00
C ASP A 55 0.07 22.26 5.70
N THR A 56 0.47 21.27 4.93
CA THR A 56 1.53 21.49 3.99
C THR A 56 0.86 22.19 2.82
N GLU A 57 1.06 23.48 2.66
CA GLU A 57 0.66 24.23 1.45
C GLU A 57 1.27 23.55 0.22
N ILE A 58 0.56 22.60 -0.37
CA ILE A 58 0.82 22.16 -1.72
C ILE A 58 0.07 23.16 -2.63
N GLN A 59 0.71 24.30 -2.84
CA GLN A 59 0.30 25.27 -3.85
C GLN A 59 0.53 24.62 -5.22
N SER A 60 -0.47 24.05 -5.88
CA SER A 60 -0.49 24.02 -7.36
C SER A 60 -1.56 23.16 -8.02
N LEU A 61 -2.38 22.42 -7.30
CA LEU A 61 -3.46 21.66 -7.93
C LEU A 61 -4.80 21.98 -7.26
N PRO A 62 -5.86 22.22 -8.04
CA PRO A 62 -7.19 22.31 -7.45
C PRO A 62 -7.46 20.99 -6.71
N PRO A 63 -7.82 21.03 -5.42
CA PRO A 63 -7.86 19.87 -4.56
C PRO A 63 -9.08 18.98 -4.85
N LYS A 64 -9.05 18.25 -5.97
CA LYS A 64 -10.10 17.30 -6.35
C LYS A 64 -9.75 15.86 -5.97
N LEU A 65 -8.47 15.54 -5.80
CA LEU A 65 -7.99 14.20 -5.45
C LEU A 65 -6.78 14.32 -4.53
N TYR A 66 -6.92 13.84 -3.31
CA TYR A 66 -5.83 13.69 -2.35
C TYR A 66 -5.50 12.23 -2.20
N MET A 67 -4.21 11.91 -2.15
CA MET A 67 -3.72 10.57 -1.88
C MET A 67 -2.71 10.58 -0.73
N TRP A 68 -2.75 9.55 0.12
CA TRP A 68 -1.80 9.39 1.21
C TRP A 68 -1.51 7.93 1.50
N ARG A 69 -0.42 7.70 2.20
CA ARG A 69 -0.04 6.42 2.81
C ARG A 69 -0.03 6.57 4.33
N LEU A 70 0.03 5.43 5.01
CA LEU A 70 0.08 5.39 6.47
C LEU A 70 1.42 4.81 6.92
N SER A 71 1.95 5.29 8.04
CA SER A 71 3.01 4.56 8.73
C SER A 71 2.40 3.32 9.38
N GLU A 72 3.08 2.16 9.28
CA GLU A 72 2.55 0.90 9.81
C GLU A 72 2.36 0.92 11.32
N THR A 73 3.23 1.61 12.07
CA THR A 73 3.22 1.62 13.54
C THR A 73 2.16 2.56 14.11
N LEU A 74 2.14 3.81 13.71
CA LEU A 74 1.31 4.85 14.32
C LEU A 74 0.14 5.32 13.45
N GLY A 75 0.03 4.80 12.20
CA GLY A 75 -1.00 5.25 11.28
C GLY A 75 -0.89 6.73 10.90
N ASN A 76 0.30 7.31 10.98
CA ASN A 76 0.54 8.69 10.58
C ASN A 76 0.44 8.80 9.06
N ARG A 77 -0.25 9.83 8.59
CA ARG A 77 -0.48 10.06 7.17
C ARG A 77 0.70 10.78 6.53
N THR A 78 1.13 10.30 5.38
CA THR A 78 2.09 10.95 4.49
C THR A 78 1.41 11.19 3.16
N ILE A 79 1.26 12.46 2.78
CA ILE A 79 0.64 12.85 1.51
C ILE A 79 1.56 12.43 0.36
N ILE A 80 0.98 11.85 -0.67
CA ILE A 80 1.68 11.46 -1.88
C ILE A 80 1.01 12.11 -3.10
N PRO A 81 1.80 12.50 -4.13
CA PRO A 81 1.22 13.04 -5.35
C PRO A 81 0.35 11.98 -6.04
N ALA A 82 -0.81 12.41 -6.55
CA ALA A 82 -1.67 11.58 -7.37
C ALA A 82 -1.13 11.56 -8.81
N ASP A 83 -0.71 10.38 -9.30
CA ASP A 83 -0.32 10.21 -10.70
C ASP A 83 -1.57 10.01 -11.55
N THR A 84 -2.19 11.11 -11.95
CA THR A 84 -3.37 11.13 -12.83
C THR A 84 -2.99 11.04 -14.30
N ALA A 85 -1.77 11.39 -14.65
CA ALA A 85 -1.26 11.35 -16.01
C ALA A 85 -0.59 10.02 -16.40
N ASN A 86 -0.37 9.14 -15.39
CA ASN A 86 0.24 7.83 -15.56
C ASN A 86 1.58 7.87 -16.32
N LEU A 87 2.41 8.84 -15.99
CA LEU A 87 3.65 9.17 -16.72
C LEU A 87 4.69 8.05 -16.71
N ASN A 88 4.64 7.17 -15.70
CA ASN A 88 5.58 6.05 -15.54
C ASN A 88 4.97 4.69 -15.91
N PHE A 89 3.96 4.64 -16.77
CA PHE A 89 3.31 3.37 -17.12
C PHE A 89 4.28 2.35 -17.74
N GLN A 90 5.25 2.80 -18.53
CA GLN A 90 6.28 1.97 -19.16
C GLN A 90 7.18 1.25 -18.15
N ASN A 91 7.33 1.83 -16.94
CA ASN A 91 8.18 1.28 -15.89
C ASN A 91 7.42 0.31 -14.97
N THR A 92 6.14 0.07 -15.21
CA THR A 92 5.27 -0.75 -14.36
C THR A 92 5.78 -2.18 -14.18
N ASN A 93 6.47 -2.73 -15.19
CA ASN A 93 6.93 -4.10 -15.24
C ASN A 93 8.45 -4.25 -15.26
N LEU A 94 9.21 -3.21 -14.92
CA LEU A 94 10.66 -3.29 -14.82
C LEU A 94 11.08 -4.23 -13.67
N VAL A 95 11.34 -5.48 -14.01
CA VAL A 95 11.81 -6.49 -13.02
C VAL A 95 13.21 -6.20 -12.52
N GLU A 96 14.03 -5.54 -13.33
CA GLU A 96 15.40 -5.13 -13.00
C GLU A 96 15.44 -3.86 -12.12
N GLY A 97 14.29 -3.23 -11.86
CA GLY A 97 14.19 -1.93 -11.21
C GLY A 97 14.53 -0.77 -12.13
N MET A 98 14.18 0.46 -11.75
CA MET A 98 14.35 1.66 -12.57
C MET A 98 15.81 1.91 -12.97
N TYR A 99 16.77 1.46 -12.17
CA TYR A 99 18.23 1.66 -12.39
C TYR A 99 18.97 0.35 -12.68
N GLY A 100 18.27 -0.75 -13.00
CA GLY A 100 18.88 -2.04 -13.27
C GLY A 100 19.57 -2.68 -12.05
N HIS A 101 19.19 -2.32 -10.83
CA HIS A 101 19.85 -2.72 -9.60
C HIS A 101 19.27 -3.96 -8.92
N TYR A 102 18.27 -4.60 -9.53
CA TYR A 102 17.74 -5.88 -9.07
C TYR A 102 18.32 -7.05 -9.84
N ASN A 103 18.66 -8.11 -9.12
CA ASN A 103 18.83 -9.44 -9.67
C ASN A 103 17.47 -10.16 -9.68
N TYR A 104 17.19 -10.94 -10.74
CA TYR A 104 15.96 -11.72 -10.86
C TYR A 104 16.21 -13.02 -11.65
N LEU A 105 15.26 -13.96 -11.60
CA LEU A 105 15.42 -15.29 -12.19
C LEU A 105 14.81 -15.44 -13.60
N GLY A 106 14.74 -14.35 -14.37
CA GLY A 106 14.56 -14.40 -15.82
C GLY A 106 13.12 -14.25 -16.33
N ASN A 107 12.10 -14.23 -15.47
CA ASN A 107 10.71 -13.98 -15.91
C ASN A 107 9.98 -13.01 -14.97
N LEU A 108 8.93 -12.40 -15.49
CA LEU A 108 8.09 -11.47 -14.73
C LEU A 108 7.48 -12.20 -13.50
N GLY A 109 7.62 -11.60 -12.32
CA GLY A 109 7.14 -12.17 -11.06
C GLY A 109 8.05 -13.22 -10.44
N SER A 110 9.19 -13.55 -11.04
CA SER A 110 10.20 -14.43 -10.43
C SER A 110 10.84 -13.77 -9.21
N PRO A 111 11.47 -14.56 -8.32
CA PRO A 111 12.24 -14.05 -7.20
C PRO A 111 13.20 -12.97 -7.64
N ARG A 112 13.25 -11.88 -6.89
CA ARG A 112 14.18 -10.79 -7.14
C ARG A 112 14.73 -10.20 -5.85
N MET A 113 15.93 -9.65 -5.92
CA MET A 113 16.61 -9.03 -4.80
C MET A 113 17.36 -7.79 -5.25
N SER A 114 17.23 -6.70 -4.49
CA SER A 114 18.03 -5.50 -4.73
C SER A 114 19.50 -5.76 -4.42
N ARG A 115 20.40 -5.25 -5.30
CA ARG A 115 21.85 -5.19 -5.04
C ARG A 115 22.19 -4.16 -3.97
N ILE A 116 21.29 -3.18 -3.77
CA ILE A 116 21.45 -2.13 -2.76
C ILE A 116 20.90 -2.69 -1.45
N PHE A 117 21.78 -2.89 -0.46
CA PHE A 117 21.40 -3.48 0.84
C PHE A 117 20.27 -2.71 1.54
N PHE A 118 20.34 -1.40 1.56
CA PHE A 118 19.37 -0.53 2.25
C PHE A 118 17.97 -0.49 1.61
N GLU A 119 17.80 -1.00 0.40
CA GLU A 119 16.50 -1.14 -0.24
C GLU A 119 15.82 -2.48 0.05
N ARG A 120 16.56 -3.42 0.68
CA ARG A 120 15.98 -4.71 1.07
C ARG A 120 15.02 -4.50 2.21
N ARG A 121 13.87 -5.14 2.11
CA ARG A 121 12.83 -5.05 3.13
C ARG A 121 13.18 -5.94 4.30
N ASP A 122 12.96 -5.42 5.50
CA ASP A 122 13.08 -6.17 6.73
C ASP A 122 11.72 -6.74 7.16
N ASN A 123 11.77 -7.80 7.98
CA ASN A 123 10.61 -8.33 8.72
C ASN A 123 9.46 -8.85 7.85
N GLU A 124 9.76 -9.54 6.77
CA GLU A 124 8.75 -10.32 6.08
C GLU A 124 8.24 -11.46 6.99
N PRO A 125 6.96 -11.88 6.86
CA PRO A 125 6.38 -12.88 7.75
C PRO A 125 7.13 -14.21 7.77
N THR A 126 7.76 -14.57 6.64
CA THR A 126 8.62 -15.75 6.51
C THR A 126 9.76 -15.47 5.52
N ILE A 127 10.88 -16.17 5.68
CA ILE A 127 12.03 -16.09 4.76
C ILE A 127 11.65 -16.41 3.30
N PHE A 128 10.61 -17.21 3.10
CA PHE A 128 10.12 -17.61 1.78
C PHE A 128 9.37 -16.48 1.07
N MET A 129 8.94 -15.44 1.79
CA MET A 129 8.27 -14.27 1.22
C MET A 129 9.25 -13.18 0.78
N GLU A 130 10.44 -13.13 1.37
CA GLU A 130 11.44 -12.10 1.13
C GLU A 130 11.78 -11.90 -0.36
N PRO A 131 12.04 -12.96 -1.17
CA PRO A 131 12.35 -12.80 -2.60
C PRO A 131 11.18 -12.24 -3.43
N PHE A 132 9.97 -12.27 -2.88
CA PHE A 132 8.74 -11.79 -3.52
C PHE A 132 8.19 -10.52 -2.89
N SER A 133 8.90 -9.93 -1.93
CA SER A 133 8.47 -8.76 -1.15
C SER A 133 8.02 -7.56 -2.00
N SER A 134 8.55 -7.44 -3.21
CA SER A 134 8.18 -6.37 -4.13
C SER A 134 6.87 -6.59 -4.90
N PHE A 135 6.25 -7.75 -4.76
CA PHE A 135 5.01 -8.10 -5.47
C PHE A 135 3.78 -8.10 -4.58
N PHE A 136 3.92 -8.03 -3.26
CA PHE A 136 2.77 -7.89 -2.37
C PHE A 136 2.74 -6.51 -1.72
N VAL A 137 1.52 -6.04 -1.44
CA VAL A 137 1.29 -4.69 -0.93
C VAL A 137 1.25 -4.74 0.60
N ARG A 138 2.17 -4.02 1.25
CA ARG A 138 2.21 -3.86 2.70
C ARG A 138 1.24 -2.78 3.18
N PRO A 139 0.86 -2.75 4.47
CA PRO A 139 -0.04 -1.72 4.99
C PRO A 139 0.43 -0.29 4.74
N ASP A 140 1.75 -0.03 4.81
CA ASP A 140 2.37 1.27 4.56
C ASP A 140 2.47 1.65 3.06
N GLU A 141 2.18 0.72 2.16
CA GLU A 141 2.16 0.95 0.72
C GLU A 141 0.74 1.17 0.17
N VAL A 142 -0.28 0.83 0.96
CA VAL A 142 -1.68 1.06 0.55
C VAL A 142 -1.93 2.53 0.38
N LYS A 143 -2.44 2.89 -0.79
CA LYS A 143 -2.81 4.26 -1.13
C LYS A 143 -4.25 4.50 -0.74
N PHE A 144 -4.48 5.45 0.15
CA PHE A 144 -5.82 5.94 0.48
C PHE A 144 -6.10 7.19 -0.34
N THR A 145 -7.37 7.46 -0.59
CA THR A 145 -7.80 8.62 -1.36
C THR A 145 -8.95 9.35 -0.69
N ASN A 146 -9.03 10.64 -0.97
CA ASN A 146 -10.21 11.45 -0.76
C ASN A 146 -10.45 12.29 -2.03
N SER A 147 -11.62 12.16 -2.64
CA SER A 147 -11.93 12.77 -3.91
C SER A 147 -13.41 13.11 -4.02
N ASN A 148 -13.72 14.20 -4.72
CA ASN A 148 -15.11 14.59 -5.01
C ASN A 148 -15.77 13.70 -6.08
N VAL A 149 -14.98 12.93 -6.82
CA VAL A 149 -15.44 12.02 -7.87
C VAL A 149 -14.78 10.65 -7.69
N PRO A 150 -15.42 9.55 -8.10
CA PRO A 150 -14.78 8.24 -8.12
C PRO A 150 -13.47 8.28 -8.91
N PHE A 151 -12.43 7.67 -8.37
CA PHE A 151 -11.13 7.56 -9.03
C PHE A 151 -10.85 6.12 -9.39
N THR A 152 -10.51 5.88 -10.66
CA THR A 152 -10.17 4.56 -11.19
C THR A 152 -8.87 4.65 -11.96
N ASN A 153 -7.96 3.71 -11.70
CA ASN A 153 -6.75 3.52 -12.49
C ASN A 153 -6.68 2.05 -12.93
N LEU A 154 -6.68 1.82 -14.23
CA LEU A 154 -6.57 0.49 -14.83
C LEU A 154 -5.30 0.44 -15.67
N THR A 155 -4.49 -0.59 -15.45
CA THR A 155 -3.28 -0.83 -16.24
C THR A 155 -3.28 -2.27 -16.72
N TYR A 156 -3.09 -2.46 -18.02
CA TYR A 156 -2.92 -3.77 -18.62
C TYR A 156 -1.64 -3.81 -19.44
N TYR A 157 -0.87 -4.84 -19.23
CA TYR A 157 0.37 -5.09 -19.94
C TYR A 157 0.39 -6.53 -20.43
N LYS A 158 0.83 -6.71 -21.65
CA LYS A 158 1.05 -8.02 -22.26
C LYS A 158 2.27 -7.96 -23.18
N ALA A 159 3.17 -8.91 -23.02
CA ALA A 159 4.36 -9.05 -23.85
C ALA A 159 4.66 -10.52 -24.13
N GLY A 160 5.57 -10.75 -25.09
CA GLY A 160 6.02 -12.09 -25.45
C GLY A 160 5.02 -12.87 -26.33
N ASN A 161 5.32 -14.13 -26.51
CA ASN A 161 4.57 -15.07 -27.33
C ASN A 161 4.03 -16.25 -26.49
N LYS A 162 3.61 -17.34 -27.13
CA LYS A 162 3.12 -18.54 -26.41
C LYS A 162 4.20 -19.20 -25.55
N VAL A 163 5.48 -18.98 -25.83
CA VAL A 163 6.61 -19.61 -25.13
C VAL A 163 6.98 -18.82 -23.90
N ASN A 164 7.15 -17.50 -24.02
CA ASN A 164 7.65 -16.60 -22.98
C ASN A 164 6.68 -15.45 -22.67
N GLY A 165 5.38 -15.69 -22.80
CA GLY A 165 4.36 -14.66 -22.59
C GLY A 165 4.33 -14.15 -21.15
N GLU A 166 4.16 -12.84 -21.03
CA GLU A 166 4.00 -12.13 -19.78
C GLU A 166 2.72 -11.30 -19.83
N GLU A 167 2.05 -11.24 -18.70
CA GLU A 167 0.78 -10.52 -18.57
C GLU A 167 0.66 -9.92 -17.18
N ARG A 168 0.20 -8.67 -17.11
CA ARG A 168 -0.11 -8.01 -15.84
C ARG A 168 -1.35 -7.16 -15.96
N PHE A 169 -2.24 -7.28 -15.00
CA PHE A 169 -3.43 -6.46 -14.87
C PHE A 169 -3.45 -5.82 -13.50
N LYS A 170 -3.53 -4.51 -13.45
CA LYS A 170 -3.71 -3.73 -12.22
C LYS A 170 -5.03 -2.97 -12.30
N SER A 171 -5.74 -2.96 -11.18
CA SER A 171 -6.94 -2.15 -11.00
C SER A 171 -6.88 -1.49 -9.63
N TYR A 172 -7.09 -0.21 -9.61
CA TYR A 172 -7.28 0.56 -8.39
C TYR A 172 -8.58 1.35 -8.53
N PHE A 173 -9.45 1.25 -7.55
CA PHE A 173 -10.71 1.96 -7.50
C PHE A 173 -10.90 2.58 -6.13
N SER A 174 -11.43 3.79 -6.09
CA SER A 174 -11.73 4.49 -4.86
C SER A 174 -12.90 5.44 -5.05
N VAL A 175 -13.77 5.51 -4.05
CA VAL A 175 -14.94 6.39 -4.03
C VAL A 175 -15.19 6.92 -2.63
N ASN A 176 -15.60 8.16 -2.54
CA ASN A 176 -16.13 8.77 -1.33
C ASN A 176 -17.65 8.55 -1.23
N VAL A 177 -18.10 7.95 -0.12
CA VAL A 177 -19.52 7.85 0.21
C VAL A 177 -20.04 9.21 0.67
N ASN A 178 -19.22 9.92 1.44
CA ASN A 178 -19.46 11.27 1.92
C ASN A 178 -18.12 11.98 2.19
N LYS A 179 -18.15 13.23 2.68
CA LYS A 179 -16.95 14.02 2.98
C LYS A 179 -15.96 13.34 3.96
N ARG A 180 -16.41 12.37 4.76
CA ARG A 180 -15.64 11.73 5.83
C ARG A 180 -15.29 10.28 5.55
N LEU A 181 -16.06 9.59 4.71
CA LEU A 181 -15.92 8.16 4.47
C LEU A 181 -15.59 7.89 3.01
N ALA A 182 -14.46 7.25 2.80
CA ALA A 182 -14.03 6.72 1.51
C ALA A 182 -13.74 5.23 1.63
N PHE A 183 -13.94 4.49 0.55
CA PHE A 183 -13.52 3.11 0.42
C PHE A 183 -13.00 2.84 -0.99
N GLY A 184 -12.26 1.77 -1.12
CA GLY A 184 -11.74 1.35 -2.40
C GLY A 184 -11.19 -0.06 -2.38
N PHE A 185 -10.74 -0.50 -3.54
CA PHE A 185 -10.06 -1.78 -3.70
C PHE A 185 -8.89 -1.64 -4.66
N ASN A 186 -7.95 -2.55 -4.53
CA ASN A 186 -6.86 -2.73 -5.47
C ASN A 186 -6.72 -4.20 -5.85
N ILE A 187 -6.41 -4.46 -7.10
CA ILE A 187 -6.11 -5.79 -7.65
C ILE A 187 -4.82 -5.66 -8.46
N ASP A 188 -3.92 -6.62 -8.28
CA ASP A 188 -2.71 -6.75 -9.10
C ASP A 188 -2.55 -8.25 -9.44
N TYR A 189 -2.84 -8.59 -10.67
CA TYR A 189 -2.62 -9.91 -11.22
C TYR A 189 -1.42 -9.87 -12.15
N LEU A 190 -0.51 -10.82 -11.97
CA LEU A 190 0.69 -10.93 -12.76
C LEU A 190 0.92 -12.40 -13.10
N TYR A 191 1.21 -12.65 -14.36
CA TYR A 191 1.64 -13.94 -14.88
C TYR A 191 2.90 -13.75 -15.73
N GLY A 192 3.92 -14.55 -15.46
CA GLY A 192 5.14 -14.60 -16.26
C GLY A 192 5.50 -16.04 -16.61
N ARG A 193 5.64 -16.33 -17.88
CA ARG A 193 6.15 -17.60 -18.38
C ARG A 193 7.67 -17.47 -18.60
N GLY A 194 8.42 -18.47 -18.19
CA GLY A 194 9.86 -18.50 -18.45
C GLY A 194 10.19 -19.13 -19.78
N TYR A 195 11.47 -19.11 -20.12
CA TYR A 195 11.98 -19.66 -21.37
C TYR A 195 12.10 -21.19 -21.35
N TYR A 196 12.28 -21.80 -20.17
CA TYR A 196 12.47 -23.25 -20.02
C TYR A 196 11.19 -23.93 -19.55
N GLN A 197 11.17 -25.27 -19.67
CA GLN A 197 10.09 -26.09 -19.16
C GLN A 197 9.90 -25.85 -17.65
N ASN A 198 8.65 -25.95 -17.20
CA ASN A 198 8.26 -25.80 -15.80
C ASN A 198 8.78 -24.49 -15.13
N GLN A 199 8.90 -23.42 -15.90
CA GLN A 199 9.30 -22.11 -15.41
C GLN A 199 8.14 -21.12 -15.63
N SER A 200 7.36 -20.87 -14.59
CA SER A 200 6.30 -19.86 -14.65
C SER A 200 5.98 -19.33 -13.25
N THR A 201 5.56 -18.09 -13.19
CA THR A 201 5.15 -17.41 -11.96
C THR A 201 3.78 -16.79 -12.13
N SER A 202 2.94 -16.91 -11.12
CA SER A 202 1.61 -16.32 -11.08
C SER A 202 1.40 -15.66 -9.72
N ASN A 203 1.18 -14.36 -9.71
CA ASN A 203 0.93 -13.58 -8.50
C ASN A 203 -0.45 -12.95 -8.58
N PHE A 204 -1.19 -13.01 -7.50
CA PHE A 204 -2.48 -12.35 -7.35
C PHE A 204 -2.53 -11.64 -6.00
N ASN A 205 -2.65 -10.34 -6.03
CA ASN A 205 -2.84 -9.49 -4.85
C ASN A 205 -4.19 -8.78 -4.97
N ALA A 206 -5.01 -8.86 -3.94
CA ALA A 206 -6.28 -8.17 -3.88
C ALA A 206 -6.48 -7.57 -2.51
N GLY A 207 -6.78 -6.27 -2.45
CA GLY A 207 -7.00 -5.54 -1.22
C GLY A 207 -8.27 -4.70 -1.26
N ILE A 208 -8.86 -4.52 -0.09
CA ILE A 208 -9.96 -3.59 0.16
C ILE A 208 -9.51 -2.65 1.26
N PHE A 209 -9.79 -1.37 1.11
CA PHE A 209 -9.46 -0.38 2.11
C PHE A 209 -10.63 0.57 2.36
N ALA A 210 -10.69 1.09 3.56
CA ALA A 210 -11.64 2.09 3.97
C ALA A 210 -10.98 3.16 4.84
N SER A 211 -11.42 4.39 4.72
CA SER A 211 -10.93 5.52 5.50
C SER A 211 -12.08 6.36 5.99
N TYR A 212 -12.15 6.59 7.30
CA TYR A 212 -13.05 7.53 7.93
C TYR A 212 -12.25 8.66 8.57
N ILE A 213 -12.52 9.90 8.19
CA ILE A 213 -11.84 11.11 8.65
C ILE A 213 -12.86 12.06 9.27
N GLY A 214 -13.02 12.00 10.58
CA GLY A 214 -13.84 12.93 11.35
C GLY A 214 -12.98 13.86 12.21
N ASN A 215 -13.59 14.91 12.78
CA ASN A 215 -12.88 15.91 13.58
C ASN A 215 -12.26 15.29 14.84
N LYS A 216 -13.02 14.48 15.59
CA LYS A 216 -12.58 13.83 16.82
C LYS A 216 -12.10 12.41 16.63
N TYR A 217 -12.63 11.69 15.65
CA TYR A 217 -12.32 10.28 15.42
C TYR A 217 -11.90 10.04 13.97
N GLN A 218 -10.83 9.27 13.79
CA GLN A 218 -10.32 8.85 12.50
C GLN A 218 -10.05 7.36 12.53
N MET A 219 -10.29 6.67 11.42
CA MET A 219 -10.07 5.24 11.28
C MET A 219 -9.65 4.93 9.85
N GLN A 220 -8.67 4.06 9.69
CA GLN A 220 -8.32 3.45 8.41
C GLN A 220 -8.22 1.95 8.60
N ALA A 221 -8.81 1.22 7.67
CA ALA A 221 -8.83 -0.24 7.67
C ALA A 221 -8.38 -0.77 6.31
N VAL A 222 -7.62 -1.84 6.34
CA VAL A 222 -7.17 -2.56 5.13
C VAL A 222 -7.33 -4.04 5.37
N TYR A 223 -7.88 -4.73 4.39
CA TYR A 223 -7.78 -6.16 4.22
C TYR A 223 -7.03 -6.44 2.93
N ASN A 224 -6.01 -7.25 2.96
CA ASN A 224 -5.25 -7.64 1.78
C ASN A 224 -5.05 -9.16 1.75
N ASN A 225 -5.09 -9.74 0.56
CA ASN A 225 -4.81 -11.13 0.32
C ASN A 225 -3.87 -11.27 -0.87
N PHE A 226 -2.76 -11.96 -0.66
CA PHE A 226 -1.76 -12.25 -1.66
C PHE A 226 -1.62 -13.76 -1.85
N THR A 227 -1.53 -14.18 -3.09
CA THR A 227 -1.22 -15.56 -3.46
C THR A 227 -0.22 -15.55 -4.59
N MET A 228 0.89 -16.25 -4.40
CA MET A 228 1.91 -16.48 -5.40
C MET A 228 2.09 -17.98 -5.61
N LYS A 229 2.24 -18.38 -6.85
CA LYS A 229 2.66 -19.72 -7.25
C LYS A 229 3.80 -19.59 -8.25
N MET A 230 4.90 -20.28 -7.97
CA MET A 230 6.03 -20.40 -8.87
C MET A 230 6.30 -21.87 -9.15
N ASN A 231 6.39 -22.23 -10.41
CA ASN A 231 6.84 -23.55 -10.83
C ASN A 231 8.37 -23.57 -10.85
N GLU A 232 8.94 -24.65 -10.36
CA GLU A 232 10.38 -24.86 -10.21
C GLU A 232 10.87 -25.90 -11.20
N ASN A 233 11.92 -25.58 -11.94
CA ASN A 233 12.54 -26.50 -12.89
C ASN A 233 13.89 -27.06 -12.43
N GLY A 234 14.48 -26.52 -11.34
CA GLY A 234 15.77 -26.97 -10.79
C GLY A 234 16.97 -26.77 -11.72
N GLY A 235 16.79 -26.08 -12.87
CA GLY A 235 17.77 -25.93 -13.91
C GLY A 235 17.67 -27.03 -15.01
N ILE A 236 18.46 -26.88 -16.07
CA ILE A 236 18.55 -27.88 -17.14
C ILE A 236 19.28 -29.14 -16.67
N GLN A 237 18.93 -30.29 -17.24
CA GLN A 237 19.55 -31.56 -16.83
C GLN A 237 21.02 -31.65 -17.23
N ASP A 238 21.39 -31.12 -18.39
CA ASP A 238 22.75 -31.18 -18.91
C ASP A 238 23.09 -29.90 -19.68
N ASP A 239 24.19 -29.25 -19.27
CA ASP A 239 24.65 -27.99 -19.89
C ASP A 239 25.09 -28.14 -21.35
N ARG A 240 25.34 -29.38 -21.80
CA ARG A 240 25.69 -29.65 -23.21
C ARG A 240 24.55 -29.33 -24.18
N TYR A 241 23.31 -29.32 -23.74
CA TYR A 241 22.20 -28.82 -24.58
C TYR A 241 22.42 -27.40 -25.07
N ILE A 242 23.21 -26.61 -24.34
CA ILE A 242 23.57 -25.22 -24.71
C ILE A 242 24.99 -25.13 -25.25
N THR A 243 25.94 -25.82 -24.60
CA THR A 243 27.38 -25.66 -24.89
C THR A 243 27.88 -26.50 -26.06
N ARG A 244 27.29 -27.70 -26.25
CA ARG A 244 27.64 -28.66 -27.30
C ARG A 244 26.38 -29.45 -27.72
N PRO A 245 25.41 -28.74 -28.35
CA PRO A 245 24.12 -29.35 -28.67
C PRO A 245 24.23 -30.56 -29.61
N GLU A 246 25.22 -30.61 -30.49
CA GLU A 246 25.49 -31.71 -31.41
C GLU A 246 25.87 -33.02 -30.70
N ASP A 247 26.36 -32.96 -29.47
CA ASP A 247 26.71 -34.16 -28.67
C ASP A 247 25.47 -34.79 -27.99
N MET A 248 24.33 -34.15 -28.09
CA MET A 248 23.09 -34.65 -27.48
C MET A 248 22.36 -35.66 -28.34
N ALA A 249 21.43 -36.42 -27.74
CA ALA A 249 20.80 -37.59 -28.38
C ALA A 249 20.19 -37.34 -29.76
N GLU A 250 19.73 -36.12 -30.06
CA GLU A 250 19.16 -35.77 -31.36
C GLU A 250 20.18 -35.15 -32.34
N GLY A 251 21.41 -34.85 -31.86
CA GLY A 251 22.49 -34.30 -32.69
C GLY A 251 22.17 -32.99 -33.39
N LYS A 252 21.31 -32.17 -32.83
CA LYS A 252 20.91 -30.87 -33.40
C LYS A 252 21.99 -29.82 -33.16
N LYS A 253 22.09 -28.81 -34.04
CA LYS A 253 22.96 -27.68 -33.85
C LYS A 253 22.49 -26.73 -32.71
N GLU A 254 21.18 -26.73 -32.47
CA GLU A 254 20.53 -25.88 -31.49
C GLU A 254 19.25 -26.54 -30.98
N TYR A 255 18.93 -26.36 -29.71
CA TYR A 255 17.68 -26.81 -29.09
C TYR A 255 16.86 -25.59 -28.66
N GLU A 256 15.58 -25.60 -28.95
CA GLU A 256 14.67 -24.63 -28.39
C GLU A 256 14.65 -24.77 -26.84
N SER A 257 14.75 -23.68 -26.12
CA SER A 257 14.80 -23.70 -24.63
C SER A 257 13.64 -24.46 -23.99
N THR A 258 12.46 -24.43 -24.64
CA THR A 258 11.25 -25.15 -24.19
C THR A 258 11.33 -26.68 -24.38
N THR A 259 12.27 -27.18 -25.18
CA THR A 259 12.46 -28.61 -25.42
C THR A 259 13.59 -29.22 -24.60
N ILE A 260 14.43 -28.36 -23.98
CA ILE A 260 15.54 -28.81 -23.14
C ILE A 260 14.99 -29.43 -21.86
N PRO A 261 15.38 -30.69 -21.52
CA PRO A 261 14.97 -31.34 -20.29
C PRO A 261 15.44 -30.60 -19.04
N VAL A 262 14.59 -30.53 -18.03
CA VAL A 262 14.87 -29.89 -16.75
C VAL A 262 14.92 -30.89 -15.60
N LYS A 263 15.61 -30.54 -14.52
CA LYS A 263 15.83 -31.46 -13.38
C LYS A 263 14.56 -31.71 -12.58
N LEU A 264 13.69 -30.71 -12.44
CA LEU A 264 12.46 -30.83 -11.67
C LEU A 264 11.25 -30.68 -12.59
N GLU A 265 10.33 -31.61 -12.48
CA GLU A 265 9.04 -31.59 -13.12
C GLU A 265 7.91 -31.59 -12.09
N GLN A 266 6.78 -30.91 -12.38
CA GLN A 266 5.61 -30.84 -11.50
C GLN A 266 5.94 -30.38 -10.08
N THR A 267 6.98 -29.54 -9.94
CA THR A 267 7.43 -28.99 -8.70
C THR A 267 7.01 -27.53 -8.63
N SER A 268 6.52 -27.09 -7.47
CA SER A 268 6.07 -25.72 -7.29
C SER A 268 6.21 -25.23 -5.85
N ASN A 269 6.53 -23.94 -5.73
CA ASN A 269 6.40 -23.14 -4.51
C ASN A 269 5.11 -22.33 -4.55
N LYS A 270 4.44 -22.24 -3.41
CA LYS A 270 3.24 -21.42 -3.24
C LYS A 270 3.31 -20.64 -1.95
N ASN A 271 3.30 -19.33 -2.05
CA ASN A 271 3.15 -18.44 -0.93
C ASN A 271 1.74 -17.86 -0.90
N LYS A 272 1.19 -17.79 0.30
CA LYS A 272 -0.06 -17.08 0.58
C LYS A 272 0.17 -16.20 1.78
N ASP A 273 -0.29 -14.98 1.68
CA ASP A 273 -0.33 -14.04 2.78
C ASP A 273 -1.67 -13.34 2.81
N PHE A 274 -2.23 -13.15 3.98
CA PHE A 274 -3.32 -12.22 4.17
C PHE A 274 -3.12 -11.44 5.45
N TYR A 275 -3.53 -10.18 5.43
CA TYR A 275 -3.55 -9.38 6.64
C TYR A 275 -4.81 -8.53 6.74
N VAL A 276 -5.15 -8.23 7.99
CA VAL A 276 -6.08 -7.18 8.38
C VAL A 276 -5.29 -6.14 9.14
N TYR A 277 -5.33 -4.92 8.67
CA TYR A 277 -4.71 -3.77 9.32
C TYR A 277 -5.78 -2.76 9.67
N LEU A 278 -5.79 -2.30 10.91
CA LEU A 278 -6.69 -1.30 11.43
C LEU A 278 -5.88 -0.28 12.23
N THR A 279 -6.00 0.98 11.89
CA THR A 279 -5.51 2.06 12.73
C THR A 279 -6.65 3.02 13.01
N HIS A 280 -6.78 3.44 14.27
CA HIS A 280 -7.76 4.44 14.65
C HIS A 280 -7.20 5.39 15.70
N ARG A 281 -7.72 6.60 15.66
CA ARG A 281 -7.25 7.70 16.47
C ARG A 281 -8.43 8.48 17.01
N TYR A 282 -8.39 8.74 18.32
CA TYR A 282 -9.35 9.62 18.98
C TYR A 282 -8.65 10.88 19.47
N ARG A 283 -9.12 12.03 19.03
CA ARG A 283 -8.54 13.34 19.30
C ARG A 283 -9.30 14.04 20.43
N LEU A 284 -8.57 14.54 21.40
CA LEU A 284 -9.04 15.44 22.45
C LEU A 284 -8.54 16.85 22.17
N GLY A 285 -9.42 17.83 22.34
CA GLY A 285 -9.11 19.23 22.09
C GLY A 285 -10.24 20.15 22.53
N PHE A 286 -10.17 21.37 22.11
CA PHE A 286 -11.16 22.41 22.41
C PHE A 286 -11.68 23.03 21.12
N THR A 287 -12.86 23.61 21.21
CA THR A 287 -13.46 24.37 20.10
C THR A 287 -13.09 25.85 20.26
N ARG A 288 -12.58 26.47 19.22
CA ARG A 288 -12.33 27.91 19.15
C ARG A 288 -13.33 28.53 18.21
N GLU A 289 -13.95 29.62 18.63
CA GLU A 289 -14.73 30.47 17.76
C GLU A 289 -13.79 31.42 17.03
N THR A 290 -13.78 31.35 15.70
CA THR A 290 -13.03 32.26 14.84
C THR A 290 -14.03 33.17 14.14
N THR A 291 -13.87 34.45 14.33
CA THR A 291 -14.71 35.46 13.70
C THR A 291 -14.05 35.91 12.40
N THR A 292 -14.57 35.50 11.29
CA THR A 292 -14.17 36.00 9.96
C THR A 292 -15.12 37.10 9.55
N VAL A 293 -14.57 38.28 9.26
CA VAL A 293 -15.32 39.39 8.68
C VAL A 293 -15.18 39.29 7.18
N GLU A 294 -16.20 38.79 6.49
CA GLU A 294 -16.26 38.88 5.04
C GLU A 294 -16.80 40.25 4.63
N ASP A 295 -16.08 40.99 3.78
CA ASP A 295 -16.60 42.12 3.09
C ASP A 295 -17.73 41.66 2.16
N ALA A 296 -18.96 42.09 2.43
CA ALA A 296 -20.13 41.73 1.62
C ALA A 296 -19.84 42.01 0.15
N LYS A 297 -19.84 41.00 -0.69
CA LYS A 297 -19.72 41.13 -2.15
C LYS A 297 -20.82 42.07 -2.63
N SER A 298 -20.45 43.24 -3.10
CA SER A 298 -21.36 44.24 -3.66
C SER A 298 -22.24 43.59 -4.73
N PRO A 299 -23.57 43.70 -4.66
CA PRO A 299 -24.42 43.35 -5.77
C PRO A 299 -24.10 44.26 -6.96
N LYS A 300 -23.74 43.68 -8.09
CA LYS A 300 -23.54 44.41 -9.35
C LYS A 300 -24.88 45.03 -9.79
N ARG A 301 -25.26 46.16 -9.19
CA ARG A 301 -26.15 47.22 -9.71
C ARG A 301 -26.35 48.24 -8.60
N ALA A 302 -25.42 49.15 -8.45
CA ALA A 302 -25.66 50.35 -7.68
C ALA A 302 -26.35 51.36 -8.60
N VAL A 303 -27.64 51.65 -8.33
CA VAL A 303 -28.24 52.92 -8.66
C VAL A 303 -27.78 53.88 -7.57
N ALA A 304 -27.20 54.98 -8.01
CA ALA A 304 -26.68 56.04 -7.15
C ALA A 304 -27.74 56.58 -6.20
N ASN A 305 -27.31 56.88 -4.99
CA ASN A 305 -27.88 57.58 -3.86
C ASN A 305 -28.50 56.69 -2.77
N ASP A 306 -27.64 56.34 -1.82
CA ASP A 306 -27.79 56.59 -0.39
C ASP A 306 -26.64 55.83 0.32
N SER A 307 -25.90 56.55 1.16
CA SER A 307 -24.83 56.00 2.01
C SER A 307 -25.44 55.23 3.18
N VAL A 308 -25.83 53.98 2.93
CA VAL A 308 -26.11 53.00 3.97
C VAL A 308 -24.80 52.27 4.28
N PRO A 309 -24.31 52.26 5.54
CA PRO A 309 -23.13 51.46 5.89
C PRO A 309 -23.42 49.98 5.58
N LEU A 310 -22.60 49.37 4.73
CA LEU A 310 -22.67 47.92 4.50
C LEU A 310 -22.53 47.22 5.84
N ALA A 311 -23.58 46.50 6.25
CA ALA A 311 -23.52 45.60 7.39
C ALA A 311 -22.43 44.54 7.09
N LYS A 312 -21.39 44.54 7.88
CA LYS A 312 -20.38 43.48 7.85
C LYS A 312 -21.03 42.24 8.42
N ASP A 313 -21.32 41.28 7.58
CA ASP A 313 -21.76 39.95 8.05
C ASP A 313 -20.57 39.26 8.76
N THR A 314 -20.75 39.11 10.04
CA THR A 314 -19.77 38.44 10.90
C THR A 314 -20.12 36.96 10.93
N ILE A 315 -19.35 36.15 10.20
CA ILE A 315 -19.48 34.69 10.23
C ILE A 315 -18.66 34.18 11.40
N ILE A 316 -19.33 33.57 12.39
CA ILE A 316 -18.69 32.87 13.50
C ILE A 316 -18.52 31.42 13.07
N THR A 317 -17.29 30.99 12.86
CA THR A 317 -16.95 29.61 12.51
C THR A 317 -16.35 28.92 13.75
N GLU A 318 -16.92 27.80 14.14
CA GLU A 318 -16.38 26.94 15.20
C GLU A 318 -15.35 25.97 14.62
N GLU A 319 -14.09 26.13 15.06
CA GLU A 319 -12.99 25.25 14.67
C GLU A 319 -12.60 24.35 15.85
N PHE A 320 -12.53 23.00 15.62
CA PHE A 320 -12.03 22.07 16.60
C PHE A 320 -10.50 21.97 16.54
N ILE A 321 -9.83 22.39 17.61
CA ILE A 321 -8.37 22.36 17.74
C ILE A 321 -7.98 21.13 18.57
N PRO A 322 -7.39 20.09 17.94
CA PRO A 322 -6.95 18.92 18.66
C PRO A 322 -5.62 19.21 19.40
N VAL A 323 -5.52 18.75 20.65
CA VAL A 323 -4.33 18.89 21.50
C VAL A 323 -3.64 17.55 21.70
N THR A 324 -4.42 16.54 22.03
CA THR A 324 -3.92 15.18 22.34
C THR A 324 -4.68 14.17 21.53
N SER A 325 -4.02 13.09 21.15
CA SER A 325 -4.71 11.96 20.51
C SER A 325 -4.28 10.63 21.12
N PHE A 326 -5.24 9.74 21.28
CA PHE A 326 -5.03 8.33 21.56
C PHE A 326 -5.03 7.55 20.25
N ILE A 327 -4.00 6.75 20.06
CA ILE A 327 -3.78 5.98 18.84
C ILE A 327 -3.81 4.51 19.20
N HIS A 328 -4.53 3.71 18.43
CA HIS A 328 -4.43 2.27 18.46
C HIS A 328 -4.29 1.75 17.04
N THR A 329 -3.27 0.93 16.83
CA THR A 329 -3.03 0.23 15.55
C THR A 329 -2.98 -1.27 15.81
N MET A 330 -3.70 -2.03 15.00
CA MET A 330 -3.74 -3.48 15.04
C MET A 330 -3.42 -4.05 13.67
N LYS A 331 -2.53 -5.05 13.61
CA LYS A 331 -2.28 -5.87 12.42
C LYS A 331 -2.41 -7.34 12.79
N VAL A 332 -3.26 -8.06 12.10
CA VAL A 332 -3.36 -9.52 12.15
C VAL A 332 -2.92 -10.05 10.80
N GLU A 333 -1.95 -10.94 10.79
CA GLU A 333 -1.31 -11.44 9.57
C GLU A 333 -1.14 -12.96 9.65
N ARG A 334 -1.34 -13.61 8.51
CA ARG A 334 -1.05 -15.03 8.37
C ARG A 334 -0.41 -15.31 7.03
N ALA A 335 0.83 -15.72 7.07
CA ALA A 335 1.59 -16.17 5.92
C ALA A 335 1.72 -17.69 5.90
N ARG A 336 1.72 -18.29 4.73
CA ARG A 336 1.94 -19.72 4.53
C ARG A 336 2.79 -19.94 3.30
N HIS A 337 3.88 -20.65 3.47
CA HIS A 337 4.66 -21.23 2.39
C HIS A 337 4.29 -22.70 2.22
N LYS A 338 4.29 -23.17 0.97
CA LYS A 338 4.14 -24.58 0.64
C LYS A 338 5.03 -24.93 -0.54
N PHE A 339 5.94 -25.86 -0.34
CA PHE A 339 6.65 -26.56 -1.40
C PHE A 339 5.92 -27.86 -1.73
N SER A 340 5.82 -28.22 -2.99
CA SER A 340 5.31 -29.53 -3.38
C SER A 340 5.92 -29.99 -4.71
N SER A 341 6.38 -31.24 -4.72
CA SER A 341 6.78 -31.98 -5.91
C SER A 341 5.91 -33.21 -6.05
N ALA A 342 5.38 -33.46 -7.23
CA ALA A 342 4.57 -34.64 -7.52
C ALA A 342 5.38 -35.77 -8.16
N LYS A 343 6.62 -35.49 -8.56
CA LYS A 343 7.58 -36.48 -9.06
C LYS A 343 8.74 -36.62 -8.07
N GLU A 344 9.42 -37.74 -8.20
CA GLU A 344 10.63 -38.04 -7.45
C GLU A 344 11.69 -36.95 -7.67
N THR A 345 12.30 -36.51 -6.59
CA THR A 345 13.35 -35.50 -6.57
C THR A 345 14.68 -36.09 -6.11
N GLU A 346 14.89 -37.38 -6.39
CA GLU A 346 16.07 -38.12 -6.00
C GLU A 346 17.35 -37.43 -6.50
N GLY A 347 18.31 -37.30 -5.62
CA GLY A 347 19.57 -36.62 -5.94
C GLY A 347 19.53 -35.11 -6.04
N GLN A 348 18.35 -34.47 -6.06
CA GLN A 348 18.21 -33.01 -6.10
C GLN A 348 18.36 -32.39 -4.72
N TYR A 349 17.84 -33.06 -3.69
CA TYR A 349 17.96 -32.65 -2.29
C TYR A 349 18.77 -33.68 -1.50
N PRO A 350 19.66 -33.25 -0.60
CA PRO A 350 20.50 -34.19 0.18
C PRO A 350 19.70 -35.10 1.11
N ASN A 351 18.50 -34.66 1.51
CA ASN A 351 17.61 -35.41 2.41
C ASN A 351 16.14 -35.19 2.06
N ALA A 352 15.35 -36.25 2.11
CA ALA A 352 13.89 -36.24 2.01
C ALA A 352 13.28 -36.90 3.24
N TYR A 353 12.91 -36.10 4.27
CA TYR A 353 12.54 -36.63 5.59
C TYR A 353 11.12 -37.18 5.68
N PHE A 354 10.18 -36.70 4.86
CA PHE A 354 8.75 -37.01 5.00
C PHE A 354 8.22 -37.95 3.93
N ASN A 355 8.72 -37.88 2.72
CA ASN A 355 8.28 -38.72 1.63
C ASN A 355 9.31 -38.71 0.50
N GLU A 356 9.82 -39.89 0.16
CA GLU A 356 10.85 -40.07 -0.86
C GLU A 356 10.27 -39.90 -2.29
N VAL A 357 8.99 -40.22 -2.49
CA VAL A 357 8.35 -40.23 -3.82
C VAL A 357 7.72 -38.90 -4.17
N ALA A 358 7.14 -38.19 -3.19
CA ALA A 358 6.48 -36.92 -3.41
C ALA A 358 6.74 -35.95 -2.25
N SER A 359 7.69 -35.06 -2.44
CA SER A 359 8.05 -34.07 -1.40
C SER A 359 6.94 -33.06 -1.18
N ARG A 360 6.57 -32.86 0.08
CA ARG A 360 5.63 -31.81 0.50
C ARG A 360 6.11 -31.19 1.80
N ASP A 361 6.32 -29.89 1.76
CA ASP A 361 6.68 -29.10 2.93
C ASP A 361 5.77 -27.90 3.08
N SER A 362 5.54 -27.46 4.32
CA SER A 362 4.73 -26.28 4.57
C SER A 362 5.11 -25.60 5.88
N THR A 363 5.29 -24.30 5.80
CA THR A 363 5.53 -23.40 6.94
C THR A 363 4.38 -22.42 7.05
N THR A 364 3.91 -22.16 8.27
CA THR A 364 2.89 -21.14 8.53
C THR A 364 3.42 -20.17 9.59
N ALA A 365 3.25 -18.88 9.34
CA ALA A 365 3.47 -17.84 10.33
C ALA A 365 2.14 -17.11 10.59
N PHE A 366 1.80 -16.94 11.84
CA PHE A 366 0.65 -16.13 12.27
C PHE A 366 1.14 -15.09 13.26
N SER A 367 0.72 -13.84 13.09
CA SER A 367 1.09 -12.79 14.01
C SER A 367 -0.07 -11.83 14.30
N VAL A 368 -0.05 -11.29 15.51
CA VAL A 368 -0.94 -10.22 15.96
C VAL A 368 -0.08 -9.12 16.58
N LYS A 369 -0.08 -7.96 15.97
CA LYS A 369 0.63 -6.77 16.47
C LYS A 369 -0.39 -5.73 16.92
N ASN A 370 -0.24 -5.21 18.13
CA ASN A 370 -1.01 -4.11 18.66
C ASN A 370 -0.06 -2.99 19.08
N VAL A 371 -0.40 -1.77 18.72
CA VAL A 371 0.34 -0.56 19.12
C VAL A 371 -0.62 0.39 19.78
N PHE A 372 -0.29 0.83 20.99
CA PHE A 372 -1.04 1.86 21.72
C PHE A 372 -0.14 3.08 21.90
N GLY A 373 -0.62 4.24 21.49
CA GLY A 373 0.13 5.48 21.57
C GLY A 373 -0.69 6.65 22.08
N ILE A 374 0.01 7.58 22.71
CA ILE A 374 -0.52 8.89 23.12
C ILE A 374 0.35 9.95 22.45
N ALA A 375 -0.29 10.85 21.70
CA ALA A 375 0.38 11.92 21.01
C ALA A 375 -0.07 13.28 21.54
N LEU A 376 0.89 14.14 21.80
CA LEU A 376 0.69 15.58 21.94
C LEU A 376 0.92 16.19 20.57
N LEU A 377 -0.10 16.82 20.01
CA LEU A 377 -0.09 17.32 18.63
C LEU A 377 0.62 18.68 18.54
N GLU A 378 1.21 18.96 17.38
CA GLU A 378 1.79 20.27 17.10
C GLU A 378 0.68 21.29 16.74
N GLY A 379 0.95 22.58 16.89
CA GLY A 379 0.12 23.66 16.36
C GLY A 379 -1.07 24.07 17.23
N PHE A 380 -1.41 23.38 18.33
CA PHE A 380 -2.53 23.77 19.17
C PHE A 380 -2.30 25.12 19.90
N ASN A 381 -1.05 25.57 20.00
CA ASN A 381 -0.68 26.92 20.42
C ASN A 381 0.65 27.36 19.78
N LYS A 382 1.00 28.64 19.92
CA LYS A 382 2.22 29.22 19.32
C LYS A 382 3.56 28.62 19.81
N TYR A 383 3.56 27.89 20.92
CA TYR A 383 4.75 27.26 21.50
C TYR A 383 4.89 25.78 21.10
N ALA A 384 3.79 25.11 20.75
CA ALA A 384 3.77 23.72 20.35
C ALA A 384 4.22 23.56 18.89
N LYS A 385 5.52 23.76 18.64
CA LYS A 385 6.12 23.73 17.30
C LYS A 385 6.48 22.33 16.80
N ALA A 386 6.31 21.31 17.64
CA ALA A 386 6.53 19.90 17.30
C ALA A 386 5.54 19.04 18.06
N GLY A 387 5.17 17.91 17.47
CA GLY A 387 4.37 16.87 18.09
C GLY A 387 5.28 15.83 18.75
N LEU A 388 4.85 15.31 19.89
CA LEU A 388 5.52 14.24 20.64
C LEU A 388 4.55 13.07 20.81
N THR A 389 4.97 11.87 20.41
CA THR A 389 4.19 10.65 20.59
C THR A 389 5.00 9.65 21.40
N ALA A 390 4.39 9.05 22.43
CA ALA A 390 4.92 7.88 23.11
C ALA A 390 4.02 6.69 22.83
N TYR A 391 4.61 5.50 22.63
CA TYR A 391 3.83 4.31 22.31
C TYR A 391 4.47 3.03 22.88
N ILE A 392 3.63 2.02 23.02
CA ILE A 392 4.01 0.65 23.30
C ILE A 392 3.49 -0.25 22.19
N SER A 393 4.33 -1.13 21.69
CA SER A 393 3.99 -2.12 20.66
C SER A 393 4.16 -3.52 21.24
N HIS A 394 3.14 -4.35 21.13
CA HIS A 394 3.18 -5.77 21.46
C HIS A 394 2.90 -6.59 20.21
N LYS A 395 3.78 -7.54 19.89
CA LYS A 395 3.61 -8.49 18.79
C LYS A 395 3.71 -9.90 19.35
N PHE A 396 2.67 -10.68 19.11
CA PHE A 396 2.65 -12.13 19.28
C PHE A 396 2.83 -12.79 17.93
N SER A 397 3.74 -13.75 17.82
CA SER A 397 3.98 -14.53 16.62
C SER A 397 3.95 -16.02 16.94
N ARG A 398 3.30 -16.79 16.07
CA ARG A 398 3.29 -18.25 16.11
C ARG A 398 3.77 -18.79 14.78
N TYR A 399 4.81 -19.61 14.81
CA TYR A 399 5.37 -20.29 13.66
C TYR A 399 5.07 -21.78 13.74
N GLU A 400 4.48 -22.34 12.69
CA GLU A 400 4.30 -23.78 12.51
C GLU A 400 5.30 -24.25 11.47
N LEU A 401 6.27 -25.04 11.90
CA LEU A 401 7.33 -25.59 11.06
C LEU A 401 7.16 -27.10 10.96
N MET A 402 7.58 -27.65 9.82
CA MET A 402 7.73 -29.10 9.67
C MET A 402 9.05 -29.52 10.30
N ASP A 403 8.97 -30.49 11.19
CA ASP A 403 10.11 -31.20 11.72
C ASP A 403 10.13 -32.63 11.13
N THR A 404 11.20 -33.38 11.34
CA THR A 404 11.43 -34.72 10.74
C THR A 404 10.26 -35.70 10.88
N LEU A 405 9.45 -35.59 11.93
CA LEU A 405 8.35 -36.52 12.22
C LEU A 405 7.01 -35.85 12.51
N SER A 406 6.99 -34.53 12.74
CA SER A 406 5.79 -33.84 13.18
C SER A 406 5.82 -32.34 12.84
N ARG A 407 4.71 -31.69 13.06
CA ARG A 407 4.65 -30.21 13.04
C ARG A 407 4.92 -29.68 14.44
N THR A 408 5.84 -28.74 14.51
CA THR A 408 6.21 -28.06 15.76
C THR A 408 5.81 -26.61 15.71
N ASN A 409 5.23 -26.12 16.80
CA ASN A 409 4.84 -24.73 16.98
C ASN A 409 5.87 -23.99 17.84
N PHE A 410 6.24 -22.79 17.40
CA PHE A 410 7.11 -21.89 18.14
C PHE A 410 6.35 -20.58 18.35
N ASP A 411 6.21 -20.19 19.61
CA ASP A 411 5.55 -18.96 19.99
C ASP A 411 6.59 -17.93 20.44
N GLU A 412 6.44 -16.70 19.98
CA GLU A 412 7.31 -15.57 20.32
C GLU A 412 6.48 -14.36 20.70
N GLN A 413 6.97 -13.60 21.66
CA GLN A 413 6.39 -12.34 22.07
C GLN A 413 7.45 -11.25 22.03
N GLU A 414 7.09 -10.12 21.47
CA GLU A 414 7.97 -8.95 21.38
C GLU A 414 7.24 -7.74 21.94
N ILE A 415 7.90 -7.01 22.82
CA ILE A 415 7.39 -5.73 23.31
C ILE A 415 8.44 -4.66 23.05
N PHE A 416 8.02 -3.60 22.37
CA PHE A 416 8.81 -2.40 22.13
C PHE A 416 8.16 -1.21 22.81
N VAL A 417 8.96 -0.33 23.38
CA VAL A 417 8.56 1.00 23.82
C VAL A 417 9.26 2.01 22.95
N GLY A 418 8.51 2.97 22.43
CA GLY A 418 9.04 3.93 21.49
C GLY A 418 8.47 5.34 21.65
N GLY A 419 9.11 6.26 20.96
CA GLY A 419 8.71 7.65 20.88
C GLY A 419 8.93 8.22 19.50
N GLU A 420 8.07 9.15 19.08
CA GLU A 420 8.20 9.92 17.86
C GLU A 420 8.19 11.41 18.18
N LEU A 421 9.15 12.14 17.65
CA LEU A 421 9.21 13.59 17.64
C LEU A 421 9.06 14.06 16.19
N ALA A 422 7.96 14.73 15.86
CA ALA A 422 7.67 15.14 14.51
C ALA A 422 7.29 16.62 14.43
N LYS A 423 7.80 17.28 13.40
CA LYS A 423 7.36 18.61 12.99
C LYS A 423 6.93 18.53 11.53
N ARG A 424 5.63 18.65 11.31
CA ARG A 424 5.01 18.52 9.97
C ARG A 424 4.48 19.84 9.45
N GLN A 425 4.31 20.84 10.34
CA GLN A 425 3.85 22.18 9.98
C GLN A 425 5.03 23.15 9.76
N GLY A 426 4.84 24.09 8.85
CA GLY A 426 5.83 25.10 8.53
C GLY A 426 6.29 25.01 7.08
N LYS A 427 7.06 26.02 6.62
CA LYS A 427 7.45 26.13 5.20
C LYS A 427 8.87 25.65 4.93
N THR A 428 9.75 25.62 5.94
CA THR A 428 11.19 25.46 5.71
C THR A 428 11.72 24.14 6.22
N LEU A 429 11.32 23.72 7.42
CA LEU A 429 11.90 22.55 8.08
C LEU A 429 10.80 21.60 8.52
N HIS A 430 10.80 20.39 7.99
CA HIS A 430 10.02 19.25 8.47
C HIS A 430 10.99 18.18 8.97
N TYR A 431 10.65 17.51 10.04
CA TYR A 431 11.41 16.37 10.52
C TYR A 431 10.50 15.36 11.20
N ASN A 432 10.93 14.12 11.16
CA ASN A 432 10.32 13.02 11.88
C ASN A 432 11.42 12.12 12.45
N VAL A 433 11.52 12.04 13.76
CA VAL A 433 12.47 11.17 14.45
C VAL A 433 11.67 10.17 15.27
N ASN A 434 11.82 8.91 14.96
CA ASN A 434 11.18 7.80 15.66
C ASN A 434 12.26 6.89 16.24
N GLY A 435 12.13 6.56 17.54
CA GLY A 435 13.00 5.62 18.22
C GLY A 435 12.20 4.59 18.99
N GLU A 436 12.62 3.33 18.93
CA GLU A 436 12.02 2.25 19.72
C GLU A 436 13.08 1.30 20.29
N VAL A 437 12.80 0.73 21.45
CA VAL A 437 13.66 -0.23 22.16
C VAL A 437 12.82 -1.42 22.58
N GLY A 438 13.34 -2.61 22.31
CA GLY A 438 12.77 -3.89 22.72
C GLY A 438 13.08 -4.16 24.19
N ILE A 439 12.05 -4.48 24.96
CA ILE A 439 12.15 -4.67 26.42
C ILE A 439 11.82 -6.08 26.90
N MET A 440 11.38 -6.96 26.00
CA MET A 440 10.94 -8.29 26.39
C MET A 440 11.35 -9.35 25.38
N ASP A 441 11.67 -10.56 25.88
CA ASP A 441 11.97 -11.80 25.17
C ASP A 441 13.04 -11.60 24.08
N LYS A 442 12.82 -12.03 22.86
CA LYS A 442 13.78 -11.89 21.76
C LYS A 442 14.01 -10.46 21.28
N ALA A 443 13.09 -9.55 21.60
CA ALA A 443 13.27 -8.15 21.33
C ALA A 443 14.21 -7.44 22.34
N LEU A 444 14.56 -8.07 23.45
CA LEU A 444 15.35 -7.44 24.50
C LEU A 444 16.72 -6.94 24.00
N GLY A 445 16.94 -5.63 24.17
CA GLY A 445 18.17 -4.96 23.71
C GLY A 445 18.22 -4.59 22.25
N GLN A 446 17.22 -4.96 21.44
CA GLN A 446 17.09 -4.44 20.10
C GLN A 446 16.65 -2.99 20.12
N PHE A 447 17.21 -2.17 19.27
CA PHE A 447 16.76 -0.79 19.10
C PHE A 447 16.70 -0.42 17.62
N ARG A 448 15.78 0.49 17.31
CA ARG A 448 15.64 1.08 15.97
C ARG A 448 15.49 2.58 16.12
N VAL A 449 16.19 3.33 15.29
CA VAL A 449 16.04 4.78 15.16
C VAL A 449 15.91 5.12 13.69
N ASN A 450 14.83 5.80 13.34
CA ASN A 450 14.59 6.33 12.01
C ASN A 450 14.49 7.86 12.12
N ALA A 451 15.14 8.56 11.22
CA ALA A 451 15.08 10.02 11.18
C ALA A 451 14.97 10.49 9.73
N ASP A 452 13.91 11.26 9.47
CA ASP A 452 13.67 11.91 8.19
C ASP A 452 13.77 13.42 8.38
N LEU A 453 14.50 14.09 7.50
CA LEU A 453 14.67 15.53 7.50
C LEU A 453 14.40 16.08 6.11
N ASP A 454 13.45 16.99 6.01
CA ASP A 454 13.12 17.69 4.78
C ASP A 454 13.33 19.19 4.94
N LEU A 455 14.18 19.76 4.10
CA LEU A 455 14.56 21.16 4.09
C LEU A 455 14.17 21.83 2.77
N ASN A 456 13.21 22.74 2.84
CA ASN A 456 12.75 23.50 1.69
C ASN A 456 13.35 24.92 1.71
N PHE A 457 14.30 25.18 0.83
CA PHE A 457 14.87 26.51 0.63
C PHE A 457 14.24 27.17 -0.60
N ARG A 458 13.67 28.36 -0.41
CA ARG A 458 13.36 29.24 -1.55
C ARG A 458 14.62 30.01 -1.89
N VAL A 459 15.28 29.63 -2.98
CA VAL A 459 16.33 30.46 -3.57
C VAL A 459 15.61 31.57 -4.33
N PRO A 460 15.75 32.85 -3.97
CA PRO A 460 15.23 33.91 -4.83
C PRO A 460 15.98 33.80 -6.16
N CYS A 461 15.26 33.53 -7.24
CA CYS A 461 15.82 33.72 -8.57
C CYS A 461 16.10 35.21 -8.76
N PRO A 462 17.30 35.61 -9.25
CA PRO A 462 17.63 36.97 -9.53
C PRO A 462 16.77 37.58 -10.63
#